data_82e74aff27ac7981ab777e0171025807
#
_entry.id   82e74aff27ac7981ab777e0171025807
#
_cell.length_a   1.000
_cell.length_b   1.000
_cell.length_c   1.000
_cell.angle_alpha   90.00
_cell.angle_beta   90.00
_cell.angle_gamma   90.00
#
_symmetry.space_group_name_H-M   'P 1'
#
loop_
_entity.id
_entity.type
_entity.pdbx_description
1 polymer ?
#
loop_
_entity_poly.entity_id
_entity_poly.type
_entity_poly.pdbx_seq_one_letter_code
_entity_poly.pdbx_strand_id
1 'polypeptide(L)'
;MTTTLYLDQNYLSGIAKRKPAFAELEPVLREAVANGTLAVLESKVHAQESAPRPDLHLLELLRELSQGHRLPDSEDRSAREARRRLQRTIAYELPERRARPSDSADLDALAQALTHCDLVTCDAFMADVIKRARLDLRHKAELFSGRRRDVIRLRDRIQAV
;
A
#
# COMPACT_ATOMS: atom_id res chain seq x y z
N MET A 1 -13.95 -8.76 -13.49
CA MET A 1 -13.15 -9.01 -12.27
C MET A 1 -12.50 -7.72 -11.80
N THR A 2 -12.58 -7.42 -10.54
CA THR A 2 -12.06 -6.17 -9.99
C THR A 2 -10.67 -6.39 -9.40
N THR A 3 -9.70 -5.56 -9.82
CA THR A 3 -8.35 -5.58 -9.27
C THR A 3 -8.33 -4.80 -7.95
N THR A 4 -7.67 -5.31 -6.94
CA THR A 4 -7.59 -4.68 -5.62
C THR A 4 -6.24 -3.98 -5.43
N LEU A 5 -6.26 -2.79 -4.82
CA LEU A 5 -5.10 -1.94 -4.62
C LEU A 5 -5.03 -1.43 -3.19
N TYR A 6 -3.85 -1.50 -2.59
CA TYR A 6 -3.52 -0.83 -1.33
C TYR A 6 -2.61 0.36 -1.60
N LEU A 7 -3.02 1.54 -1.13
CA LEU A 7 -2.22 2.77 -1.21
C LEU A 7 -1.68 3.12 0.17
N ASP A 8 -0.36 3.20 0.30
CA ASP A 8 0.28 3.64 1.53
C ASP A 8 0.20 5.17 1.69
N GLN A 9 0.63 5.66 2.85
CA GLN A 9 0.58 7.08 3.18
C GLN A 9 1.37 7.94 2.20
N ASN A 10 2.52 7.45 1.72
CA ASN A 10 3.37 8.19 0.78
C ASN A 10 2.69 8.42 -0.57
N TYR A 11 1.96 7.42 -1.06
CA TYR A 11 1.19 7.57 -2.29
C TYR A 11 0.02 8.54 -2.10
N LEU A 12 -0.71 8.43 -1.02
CA LEU A 12 -1.80 9.36 -0.72
C LEU A 12 -1.30 10.79 -0.60
N SER A 13 -0.18 10.98 0.11
CA SER A 13 0.46 12.29 0.25
C SER A 13 0.94 12.84 -1.09
N GLY A 14 1.56 11.99 -1.92
CA GLY A 14 2.00 12.37 -3.26
C GLY A 14 0.87 12.86 -4.14
N ILE A 15 -0.26 12.15 -4.09
CA ILE A 15 -1.47 12.53 -4.84
C ILE A 15 -2.05 13.85 -4.31
N ALA A 16 -2.20 13.97 -3.00
CA ALA A 16 -2.75 15.19 -2.37
C ALA A 16 -1.90 16.43 -2.65
N LYS A 17 -0.58 16.28 -2.66
CA LYS A 17 0.37 17.36 -2.95
C LYS A 17 0.58 17.58 -4.45
N ARG A 18 -0.03 16.78 -5.28
CA ARG A 18 0.09 16.82 -6.76
C ARG A 18 1.55 16.79 -7.22
N LYS A 19 2.36 15.95 -6.60
CA LYS A 19 3.75 15.76 -7.03
C LYS A 19 3.79 15.20 -8.46
N PRO A 20 4.87 15.48 -9.23
CA PRO A 20 5.04 14.91 -10.58
C PRO A 20 4.87 13.38 -10.55
N ALA A 21 4.32 12.81 -11.59
CA ALA A 21 3.89 11.43 -11.73
C ALA A 21 2.65 11.08 -10.88
N PHE A 22 2.56 11.49 -9.62
CA PHE A 22 1.36 11.28 -8.79
C PHE A 22 0.16 12.07 -9.31
N ALA A 23 0.40 13.29 -9.84
CA ALA A 23 -0.67 14.09 -10.44
C ALA A 23 -1.30 13.39 -11.65
N GLU A 24 -0.52 12.62 -12.40
CA GLU A 24 -1.00 11.85 -13.53
C GLU A 24 -1.69 10.54 -13.11
N LEU A 25 -1.32 10.02 -11.95
CA LEU A 25 -1.89 8.80 -11.41
C LEU A 25 -3.34 9.00 -10.92
N GLU A 26 -3.63 10.14 -10.31
CA GLU A 26 -4.94 10.40 -9.69
C GLU A 26 -6.12 10.23 -10.66
N PRO A 27 -6.14 10.85 -11.85
CA PRO A 27 -7.27 10.67 -12.75
C PRO A 27 -7.44 9.24 -13.23
N VAL A 28 -6.34 8.50 -13.40
CA VAL A 28 -6.38 7.09 -13.77
C VAL A 28 -7.00 6.24 -12.65
N LEU A 29 -6.63 6.51 -11.39
CA LEU A 29 -7.24 5.86 -10.24
C LEU A 29 -8.75 6.11 -10.18
N ARG A 30 -9.15 7.38 -10.29
CA ARG A 30 -10.56 7.76 -10.20
C ARG A 30 -11.40 7.14 -11.32
N GLU A 31 -10.88 7.10 -12.51
CA GLU A 31 -11.55 6.48 -13.65
C GLU A 31 -11.73 4.97 -13.43
N ALA A 32 -10.68 4.26 -13.02
CA ALA A 32 -10.75 2.83 -12.79
C ALA A 32 -11.70 2.47 -11.64
N VAL A 33 -11.72 3.28 -10.58
CA VAL A 33 -12.68 3.11 -9.47
C VAL A 33 -14.12 3.35 -9.95
N ALA A 34 -14.35 4.42 -10.73
CA ALA A 34 -15.67 4.74 -11.26
C ALA A 34 -16.19 3.64 -12.19
N ASN A 35 -15.31 3.03 -12.97
CA ASN A 35 -15.66 1.94 -13.89
C ASN A 35 -15.81 0.57 -13.21
N GLY A 36 -15.49 0.48 -11.92
CA GLY A 36 -15.55 -0.78 -11.17
C GLY A 36 -14.43 -1.77 -11.50
N THR A 37 -13.40 -1.35 -12.24
CA THR A 37 -12.26 -2.22 -12.57
C THR A 37 -11.20 -2.24 -11.50
N LEU A 38 -11.23 -1.27 -10.58
CA LEU A 38 -10.30 -1.14 -9.47
C LEU A 38 -11.05 -0.91 -8.16
N ALA A 39 -10.64 -1.59 -7.11
CA ALA A 39 -11.10 -1.35 -5.74
C ALA A 39 -9.89 -0.98 -4.87
N VAL A 40 -9.89 0.21 -4.30
CA VAL A 40 -8.88 0.66 -3.35
C VAL A 40 -9.36 0.27 -1.95
N LEU A 41 -8.51 -0.43 -1.19
CA LEU A 41 -8.89 -0.94 0.12
C LEU A 41 -8.30 -0.08 1.23
N GLU A 42 -9.18 0.42 2.10
CA GLU A 42 -8.80 1.20 3.29
C GLU A 42 -8.42 0.27 4.43
N SER A 43 -7.39 0.63 5.21
CA SER A 43 -7.04 -0.07 6.45
C SER A 43 -7.20 0.86 7.65
N LYS A 44 -7.32 0.26 8.84
CA LYS A 44 -7.37 1.04 10.10
C LYS A 44 -6.11 1.87 10.35
N VAL A 45 -4.98 1.45 9.77
CA VAL A 45 -3.69 2.14 9.92
C VAL A 45 -3.69 3.48 9.21
N HIS A 46 -4.46 3.64 8.13
CA HIS A 46 -4.55 4.91 7.40
C HIS A 46 -4.99 6.07 8.29
N ALA A 47 -5.97 5.85 9.16
CA ALA A 47 -6.43 6.88 10.09
C ALA A 47 -5.35 7.28 11.09
N GLN A 48 -4.58 6.30 11.59
CA GLN A 48 -3.48 6.55 12.52
C GLN A 48 -2.35 7.34 11.87
N GLU A 49 -1.99 7.00 10.63
CA GLU A 49 -0.93 7.68 9.89
C GLU A 49 -1.32 9.08 9.45
N SER A 50 -2.59 9.32 9.19
CA SER A 50 -3.09 10.61 8.71
C SER A 50 -3.31 11.62 9.85
N ALA A 51 -3.44 11.19 11.09
CA ALA A 51 -3.73 12.05 12.23
C ALA A 51 -2.71 13.19 12.44
N PRO A 52 -1.38 12.99 12.26
CA PRO A 52 -0.40 14.07 12.40
C PRO A 52 -0.49 15.18 11.34
N ARG A 53 -1.12 14.91 10.21
CA ARG A 53 -1.20 15.84 9.08
C ARG A 53 -2.63 15.99 8.58
N PRO A 54 -3.58 16.46 9.44
CA PRO A 54 -4.98 16.58 9.06
C PRO A 54 -5.22 17.61 7.94
N ASP A 55 -4.31 18.56 7.77
CA ASP A 55 -4.36 19.59 6.71
C ASP A 55 -4.27 19.01 5.29
N LEU A 56 -3.72 17.81 5.13
CA LEU A 56 -3.61 17.16 3.82
C LEU A 56 -4.90 16.43 3.40
N HIS A 57 -5.84 16.25 4.31
CA HIS A 57 -7.12 15.56 4.04
C HIS A 57 -6.93 14.17 3.39
N LEU A 58 -5.88 13.44 3.79
CA LEU A 58 -5.53 12.16 3.17
C LEU A 58 -6.59 11.10 3.40
N LEU A 59 -7.21 11.09 4.58
CA LEU A 59 -8.25 10.12 4.90
C LEU A 59 -9.51 10.37 4.04
N GLU A 60 -9.84 11.62 3.78
CA GLU A 60 -10.95 11.99 2.90
C GLU A 60 -10.69 11.54 1.47
N LEU A 61 -9.48 11.79 0.95
CA LEU A 61 -9.06 11.32 -0.36
C LEU A 61 -9.17 9.80 -0.45
N LEU A 62 -8.66 9.09 0.56
CA LEU A 62 -8.72 7.64 0.60
C LEU A 62 -10.17 7.14 0.60
N ARG A 63 -11.06 7.77 1.37
CA ARG A 63 -12.48 7.39 1.43
C ARG A 63 -13.19 7.60 0.09
N GLU A 64 -12.85 8.67 -0.63
CA GLU A 64 -13.36 8.89 -1.98
C GLU A 64 -12.93 7.76 -2.93
N LEU A 65 -11.67 7.33 -2.83
CA LEU A 65 -11.13 6.28 -3.69
C LEU A 65 -11.63 4.89 -3.29
N SER A 66 -11.71 4.62 -1.99
CA SER A 66 -12.06 3.28 -1.48
C SER A 66 -13.55 2.97 -1.57
N GLN A 67 -14.41 3.98 -1.54
CA GLN A 67 -15.88 3.83 -1.61
C GLN A 67 -16.41 2.77 -0.64
N GLY A 68 -15.85 2.72 0.57
CA GLY A 68 -16.27 1.80 1.62
C GLY A 68 -15.60 0.43 1.60
N HIS A 69 -14.77 0.13 0.60
CA HIS A 69 -14.00 -1.12 0.57
C HIS A 69 -12.88 -1.05 1.62
N ARG A 70 -12.78 -2.09 2.44
CA ARG A 70 -11.84 -2.12 3.56
C ARG A 70 -11.13 -3.47 3.66
N LEU A 71 -9.88 -3.41 4.13
CA LEU A 71 -9.17 -4.60 4.61
C LEU A 71 -9.82 -5.08 5.91
N PRO A 72 -9.71 -6.38 6.25
CA PRO A 72 -10.19 -6.88 7.53
C PRO A 72 -9.57 -6.13 8.70
N ASP A 73 -10.35 -5.87 9.77
CA ASP A 73 -9.87 -5.19 10.97
C ASP A 73 -8.92 -6.05 11.80
N SER A 74 -9.07 -7.36 11.71
CA SER A 74 -8.22 -8.33 12.42
C SER A 74 -7.42 -9.17 11.44
N GLU A 75 -6.20 -9.53 11.85
CA GLU A 75 -5.34 -10.39 11.03
C GLU A 75 -5.90 -11.81 10.96
N ASP A 76 -5.98 -12.35 9.76
CA ASP A 76 -6.17 -13.77 9.56
C ASP A 76 -4.83 -14.52 9.69
N ARG A 77 -4.87 -15.84 9.52
CA ARG A 77 -3.68 -16.69 9.64
C ARG A 77 -2.61 -16.33 8.62
N SER A 78 -3.00 -16.10 7.38
CA SER A 78 -2.07 -15.74 6.29
C SER A 78 -1.39 -14.41 6.55
N ALA A 79 -2.13 -13.40 7.02
CA ALA A 79 -1.57 -12.10 7.36
C ALA A 79 -0.59 -12.20 8.55
N ARG A 80 -0.91 -13.00 9.57
CA ARG A 80 0.00 -13.22 10.70
C ARG A 80 1.30 -13.89 10.27
N GLU A 81 1.23 -14.89 9.41
CA GLU A 81 2.42 -15.55 8.87
C GLU A 81 3.26 -14.59 8.05
N ALA A 82 2.63 -13.79 7.19
CA ALA A 82 3.32 -12.78 6.39
C ALA A 82 4.04 -11.76 7.29
N ARG A 83 3.37 -11.26 8.33
CA ARG A 83 3.97 -10.33 9.29
C ARG A 83 5.17 -10.92 10.00
N ARG A 84 5.06 -12.14 10.50
CA ARG A 84 6.18 -12.84 11.14
C ARG A 84 7.37 -12.99 10.21
N ARG A 85 7.11 -13.29 8.94
CA ARG A 85 8.17 -13.44 7.96
C ARG A 85 8.85 -12.12 7.65
N LEU A 86 8.10 -11.03 7.57
CA LEU A 86 8.67 -9.68 7.42
C LEU A 86 9.55 -9.31 8.63
N GLN A 87 9.05 -9.53 9.84
CA GLN A 87 9.81 -9.27 11.07
C GLN A 87 11.12 -10.06 11.10
N ARG A 88 11.06 -11.34 10.75
CA ARG A 88 12.22 -12.22 10.71
C ARG A 88 13.24 -11.76 9.67
N THR A 89 12.78 -11.39 8.49
CA THR A 89 13.63 -10.89 7.42
C THR A 89 14.38 -9.63 7.84
N ILE A 90 13.69 -8.69 8.48
CA ILE A 90 14.33 -7.48 9.00
C ILE A 90 15.39 -7.84 10.07
N ALA A 91 15.03 -8.70 11.01
CA ALA A 91 15.92 -9.05 12.12
C ALA A 91 17.19 -9.77 11.66
N TYR A 92 17.08 -10.69 10.70
CA TYR A 92 18.22 -11.52 10.28
C TYR A 92 19.02 -10.93 9.13
N GLU A 93 18.37 -10.24 8.18
CA GLU A 93 19.06 -9.73 6.99
C GLU A 93 19.40 -8.23 7.09
N LEU A 94 18.74 -7.50 7.98
CA LEU A 94 18.92 -6.06 8.17
C LEU A 94 19.07 -5.69 9.64
N PRO A 95 20.01 -6.32 10.38
CA PRO A 95 20.11 -6.14 11.84
C PRO A 95 20.54 -4.74 12.27
N GLU A 96 21.18 -3.98 11.36
CA GLU A 96 21.63 -2.60 11.62
C GLU A 96 20.47 -1.59 11.66
N ARG A 97 19.29 -1.97 11.16
CA ARG A 97 18.18 -1.05 11.11
C ARG A 97 17.53 -0.89 12.47
N ARG A 98 17.44 0.36 12.92
CA ARG A 98 16.73 0.70 14.15
C ARG A 98 15.23 0.64 13.94
N ALA A 99 14.51 0.03 14.87
CA ALA A 99 13.05 0.04 14.88
C ALA A 99 12.52 1.47 15.03
N ARG A 100 11.46 1.79 14.27
CA ARG A 100 10.74 3.06 14.36
C ARG A 100 9.39 2.82 15.03
N PRO A 101 8.79 3.83 15.70
CA PRO A 101 7.47 3.65 16.33
C PRO A 101 6.37 3.21 15.37
N SER A 102 6.45 3.60 14.10
CA SER A 102 5.47 3.24 13.07
C SER A 102 5.66 1.85 12.47
N ASP A 103 6.79 1.18 12.73
CA ASP A 103 7.13 -0.09 12.05
C ASP A 103 6.09 -1.19 12.30
N SER A 104 5.56 -1.29 13.52
CA SER A 104 4.55 -2.31 13.84
C SER A 104 3.26 -2.11 13.04
N ALA A 105 2.77 -0.88 12.95
CA ALA A 105 1.59 -0.54 12.18
C ALA A 105 1.81 -0.77 10.68
N ASP A 106 2.98 -0.38 10.16
CA ASP A 106 3.36 -0.60 8.77
C ASP A 106 3.39 -2.09 8.44
N LEU A 107 3.96 -2.92 9.32
CA LEU A 107 4.03 -4.36 9.11
C LEU A 107 2.64 -5.00 9.13
N ASP A 108 1.76 -4.57 10.04
CA ASP A 108 0.38 -5.06 10.09
C ASP A 108 -0.38 -4.75 8.82
N ALA A 109 -0.31 -3.50 8.37
CA ALA A 109 -0.99 -3.05 7.16
C ALA A 109 -0.47 -3.77 5.92
N LEU A 110 0.85 -3.88 5.77
CA LEU A 110 1.47 -4.52 4.62
C LEU A 110 1.20 -6.02 4.59
N ALA A 111 1.21 -6.69 5.74
CA ALA A 111 0.89 -8.11 5.82
C ALA A 111 -0.52 -8.39 5.31
N GLN A 112 -1.50 -7.57 5.72
CA GLN A 112 -2.86 -7.68 5.25
C GLN A 112 -2.99 -7.34 3.76
N ALA A 113 -2.32 -6.27 3.33
CA ALA A 113 -2.36 -5.85 1.93
C ALA A 113 -1.80 -6.93 1.00
N LEU A 114 -0.67 -7.55 1.37
CA LEU A 114 -0.06 -8.62 0.59
C LEU A 114 -0.96 -9.83 0.41
N THR A 115 -1.75 -10.15 1.42
CA THR A 115 -2.63 -11.32 1.39
C THR A 115 -3.99 -11.05 0.74
N HIS A 116 -4.42 -9.79 0.67
CA HIS A 116 -5.75 -9.43 0.21
C HIS A 116 -5.79 -8.55 -1.04
N CYS A 117 -4.66 -7.97 -1.45
CA CYS A 117 -4.61 -7.06 -2.60
C CYS A 117 -3.74 -7.60 -3.73
N ASP A 118 -4.14 -7.31 -4.95
CA ASP A 118 -3.37 -7.65 -6.16
C ASP A 118 -2.19 -6.68 -6.36
N LEU A 119 -2.39 -5.41 -6.04
CA LEU A 119 -1.41 -4.35 -6.20
C LEU A 119 -1.17 -3.69 -4.83
N VAL A 120 0.10 -3.54 -4.44
CA VAL A 120 0.47 -2.99 -3.13
C VAL A 120 1.53 -1.91 -3.31
N THR A 121 1.27 -0.72 -2.77
CA THR A 121 2.27 0.34 -2.69
C THR A 121 2.91 0.35 -1.31
N CYS A 122 4.19 0.69 -1.25
CA CYS A 122 4.95 0.80 -0.02
C CYS A 122 6.21 1.62 -0.27
N ASP A 123 6.96 1.95 0.79
CA ASP A 123 8.25 2.60 0.60
C ASP A 123 9.30 1.63 0.05
N ALA A 124 10.42 2.18 -0.42
CA ALA A 124 11.47 1.37 -1.05
C ALA A 124 12.10 0.37 -0.07
N PHE A 125 12.20 0.71 1.21
CA PHE A 125 12.72 -0.19 2.24
C PHE A 125 11.80 -1.40 2.39
N MET A 126 10.50 -1.19 2.55
CA MET A 126 9.55 -2.29 2.71
C MET A 126 9.42 -3.12 1.45
N ALA A 127 9.51 -2.51 0.27
CA ALA A 127 9.52 -3.25 -0.99
C ALA A 127 10.71 -4.23 -1.05
N ASP A 128 11.88 -3.79 -0.61
CA ASP A 128 13.07 -4.65 -0.52
C ASP A 128 12.87 -5.79 0.47
N VAL A 129 12.34 -5.51 1.65
CA VAL A 129 12.05 -6.53 2.68
C VAL A 129 11.07 -7.59 2.14
N ILE A 130 9.99 -7.14 1.52
CA ILE A 130 8.97 -8.05 0.98
C ILE A 130 9.57 -8.97 -0.10
N LYS A 131 10.40 -8.42 -0.99
CA LYS A 131 11.08 -9.20 -2.03
C LYS A 131 12.07 -10.20 -1.46
N ARG A 132 12.85 -9.82 -0.43
CA ARG A 132 13.76 -10.74 0.26
C ARG A 132 13.00 -11.89 0.91
N ALA A 133 11.84 -11.61 1.48
CA ALA A 133 10.96 -12.61 2.10
C ALA A 133 10.16 -13.42 1.05
N ARG A 134 10.20 -13.02 -0.22
CA ARG A 134 9.44 -13.62 -1.33
C ARG A 134 7.93 -13.65 -1.12
N LEU A 135 7.41 -12.71 -0.35
CA LEU A 135 5.99 -12.64 -0.06
C LEU A 135 5.18 -12.11 -1.24
N ASP A 136 5.78 -11.28 -2.09
CA ASP A 136 5.17 -10.82 -3.34
C ASP A 136 4.87 -12.01 -4.28
N LEU A 137 5.82 -12.93 -4.40
CA LEU A 137 5.66 -14.13 -5.22
C LEU A 137 4.66 -15.11 -4.60
N ARG A 138 4.74 -15.30 -3.28
CA ARG A 138 3.87 -16.23 -2.57
C ARG A 138 2.40 -15.85 -2.66
N HIS A 139 2.10 -14.55 -2.54
CA HIS A 139 0.73 -14.04 -2.57
C HIS A 139 0.33 -13.45 -3.92
N LYS A 140 1.23 -13.50 -4.91
CA LYS A 140 1.00 -12.96 -6.25
C LYS A 140 0.61 -11.48 -6.24
N ALA A 141 1.25 -10.72 -5.36
CA ALA A 141 1.06 -9.28 -5.24
C ALA A 141 2.14 -8.54 -6.03
N GLU A 142 1.73 -7.56 -6.82
CA GLU A 142 2.67 -6.66 -7.49
C GLU A 142 3.02 -5.50 -6.57
N LEU A 143 4.31 -5.18 -6.43
CA LEU A 143 4.80 -4.13 -5.55
C LEU A 143 5.17 -2.88 -6.34
N PHE A 144 4.86 -1.73 -5.75
CA PHE A 144 5.19 -0.42 -6.30
C PHE A 144 5.76 0.45 -5.18
N SER A 145 7.01 0.89 -5.33
CA SER A 145 7.62 1.83 -4.38
C SER A 145 7.22 3.27 -4.72
N GLY A 146 7.65 4.24 -3.91
CA GLY A 146 7.41 5.66 -4.17
C GLY A 146 8.33 6.26 -5.23
N ARG A 147 9.20 5.48 -5.86
CA ARG A 147 10.07 5.95 -6.93
C ARG A 147 9.25 6.30 -8.17
N ARG A 148 9.68 7.34 -8.88
CA ARG A 148 8.96 7.83 -10.06
C ARG A 148 8.63 6.73 -11.06
N ARG A 149 9.58 5.86 -11.37
CA ARG A 149 9.35 4.76 -12.34
C ARG A 149 8.25 3.80 -11.88
N ASP A 150 8.14 3.56 -10.58
CA ASP A 150 7.12 2.68 -10.04
C ASP A 150 5.74 3.34 -10.04
N VAL A 151 5.68 4.65 -9.77
CA VAL A 151 4.44 5.42 -9.87
C VAL A 151 3.91 5.38 -11.31
N ILE A 152 4.78 5.58 -12.29
CA ILE A 152 4.44 5.50 -13.71
C ILE A 152 3.99 4.07 -14.07
N ARG A 153 4.72 3.07 -13.59
CA ARG A 153 4.38 1.66 -13.84
C ARG A 153 3.03 1.30 -13.24
N LEU A 154 2.70 1.82 -12.05
CA LEU A 154 1.38 1.60 -11.44
C LEU A 154 0.28 2.25 -12.28
N ARG A 155 0.49 3.48 -12.75
CA ARG A 155 -0.46 4.15 -13.65
C ARG A 155 -0.74 3.27 -14.87
N ASP A 156 0.30 2.81 -15.54
CA ASP A 156 0.18 2.01 -16.75
C ASP A 156 -0.52 0.66 -16.45
N ARG A 157 -0.21 0.07 -15.31
CA ARG A 157 -0.84 -1.18 -14.87
C ARG A 157 -2.34 -1.00 -14.61
N ILE A 158 -2.76 0.10 -14.02
CA ILE A 158 -4.16 0.38 -13.77
C ILE A 158 -4.90 0.67 -15.07
N GLN A 159 -4.27 1.37 -16.00
CA GLN A 159 -4.89 1.61 -17.33
C GLN A 159 -5.13 0.32 -18.11
N ALA A 160 -4.38 -0.75 -17.80
CA ALA A 160 -4.53 -2.04 -18.48
C ALA A 160 -5.60 -2.97 -17.88
N VAL A 161 -6.20 -2.58 -16.74
CA VAL A 161 -7.25 -3.41 -16.10
C VAL A 161 -8.64 -3.22 -16.69
#